data_e8f1ced2aa19c293c4f09d8654090b5b
#
_entry.id   e8f1ced2aa19c293c4f09d8654090b5b
#
_cell.length_a   1.000
_cell.length_b   1.000
_cell.length_c   1.000
_cell.angle_alpha   90.00
_cell.angle_beta   90.00
_cell.angle_gamma   90.00
#
_symmetry.space_group_name_H-M   'P 1'
#
loop_
_entity.id
_entity.type
_entity.pdbx_description
1 polymer ?
#
loop_
_entity_poly.entity_id
_entity_poly.type
_entity_poly.pdbx_seq_one_letter_code
_entity_poly.pdbx_strand_id
1 'polypeptide(L)'
;MWFKNLRFYTVDLSELNGVLKDDALVEEALEKASFKPCAAQELTSVGFAPIFSHDGLYHFSSGENHFFKLIEETKLLPSSVVKTELNELTAKKEIELKRQLRKNEKEALKAAVAGKLLAQAFATRRELLIWVNTDKSLVGVAATSSKRAEKALAMLREAFSTFPAKLLAPHAMVDEKMTSWLKDATTLPKRFTFGSETTLKSTDEDGGIIRASKEDLTSEEIAVHLEAGKVATEIGLSFDESLELTLTSDLALKKLKPTDIYLEKNLPEKSDDETADAQALLVLQGELLSELCDYLMEIFSCDRN
;
A
#
# COMPACT_ATOMS: atom_id res chain seq x y z
N MET A 1 -14.35 3.16 -5.34
CA MET A 1 -12.95 3.28 -4.85
C MET A 1 -12.86 2.56 -3.51
N TRP A 2 -11.91 1.61 -3.29
CA TRP A 2 -11.75 0.85 -2.04
C TRP A 2 -10.27 0.60 -1.76
N PHE A 3 -9.87 0.64 -0.46
CA PHE A 3 -8.53 0.24 -0.03
C PHE A 3 -8.38 -1.29 -0.15
N LYS A 4 -7.66 -1.76 -1.15
CA LYS A 4 -7.39 -3.21 -1.33
C LYS A 4 -6.25 -3.74 -0.46
N ASN A 5 -5.37 -2.86 -0.04
CA ASN A 5 -4.24 -3.14 0.83
C ASN A 5 -4.04 -1.95 1.73
N LEU A 6 -3.42 -2.14 2.90
CA LEU A 6 -3.25 -1.06 3.85
C LEU A 6 -2.05 -1.30 4.77
N ARG A 7 -1.35 -0.22 5.10
CA ARG A 7 -0.42 -0.13 6.23
C ARG A 7 -0.83 1.01 7.12
N PHE A 8 -0.85 0.76 8.42
CA PHE A 8 -1.16 1.77 9.41
C PHE A 8 0.10 2.44 9.95
N TYR A 9 -0.07 3.72 10.27
CA TYR A 9 0.92 4.56 10.90
C TYR A 9 0.23 5.39 11.98
N THR A 10 0.96 5.74 13.04
CA THR A 10 0.58 6.81 13.96
C THR A 10 1.21 8.10 13.47
N VAL A 11 0.58 9.24 13.74
CA VAL A 11 1.07 10.55 13.31
C VAL A 11 0.85 11.59 14.42
N ASP A 12 1.85 12.45 14.64
CA ASP A 12 1.66 13.62 15.48
C ASP A 12 1.09 14.76 14.62
N LEU A 13 -0.16 15.12 14.87
CA LEU A 13 -0.88 16.17 14.15
C LEU A 13 -0.92 17.51 14.88
N SER A 14 -0.18 17.68 15.96
CA SER A 14 -0.21 18.89 16.80
C SER A 14 0.02 20.17 15.99
N GLU A 15 0.93 20.15 15.02
CA GLU A 15 1.23 21.28 14.14
C GLU A 15 0.32 21.35 12.90
N LEU A 16 -0.39 20.27 12.55
CA LEU A 16 -1.19 20.15 11.34
C LEU A 16 -2.69 20.31 11.55
N ASN A 17 -3.18 20.19 12.78
CA ASN A 17 -4.62 20.26 13.07
C ASN A 17 -5.30 21.55 12.56
N GLY A 18 -4.59 22.68 12.57
CA GLY A 18 -5.11 23.93 12.02
C GLY A 18 -5.22 23.90 10.49
N VAL A 19 -4.27 23.26 9.83
CA VAL A 19 -4.24 23.15 8.35
C VAL A 19 -5.29 22.14 7.87
N LEU A 20 -5.35 20.96 8.51
CA LEU A 20 -6.29 19.89 8.10
C LEU A 20 -7.76 20.26 8.30
N LYS A 21 -8.07 21.22 9.18
CA LYS A 21 -9.44 21.74 9.39
C LYS A 21 -9.85 22.82 8.40
N ASP A 22 -8.93 23.33 7.60
CA ASP A 22 -9.18 24.33 6.57
C ASP A 22 -8.98 23.72 5.18
N ASP A 23 -10.08 23.33 4.56
CA ASP A 23 -10.07 22.67 3.23
C ASP A 23 -9.33 23.51 2.19
N ALA A 24 -9.38 24.85 2.26
CA ALA A 24 -8.70 25.71 1.29
C ALA A 24 -7.18 25.65 1.45
N LEU A 25 -6.67 25.58 2.69
CA LEU A 25 -5.23 25.41 2.95
C LEU A 25 -4.74 24.02 2.53
N VAL A 26 -5.56 23.00 2.76
CA VAL A 26 -5.25 21.63 2.30
C VAL A 26 -5.16 21.58 0.79
N GLU A 27 -6.18 22.10 0.08
CA GLU A 27 -6.20 22.12 -1.40
C GLU A 27 -4.99 22.87 -1.96
N GLU A 28 -4.65 24.07 -1.43
CA GLU A 28 -3.48 24.83 -1.86
C GLU A 28 -2.17 24.05 -1.68
N ALA A 29 -2.03 23.35 -0.55
CA ALA A 29 -0.84 22.55 -0.26
C ALA A 29 -0.69 21.36 -1.23
N LEU A 30 -1.79 20.66 -1.51
CA LEU A 30 -1.80 19.50 -2.40
C LEU A 30 -1.64 19.89 -3.88
N GLU A 31 -2.23 21.02 -4.30
CA GLU A 31 -2.08 21.53 -5.66
C GLU A 31 -0.61 21.85 -6.00
N LYS A 32 0.15 22.40 -5.05
CA LYS A 32 1.59 22.66 -5.22
C LYS A 32 2.39 21.39 -5.46
N ALA A 33 1.99 20.26 -4.86
CA ALA A 33 2.57 18.93 -5.02
C ALA A 33 1.76 18.04 -5.99
N SER A 34 1.00 18.65 -6.90
CA SER A 34 0.17 17.94 -7.85
C SER A 34 0.96 17.08 -8.83
N PHE A 35 0.35 15.98 -9.26
CA PHE A 35 0.95 15.05 -10.19
C PHE A 35 1.27 15.71 -11.54
N LYS A 36 2.51 15.49 -11.98
CA LYS A 36 2.96 15.83 -13.34
C LYS A 36 3.51 14.57 -14.00
N PRO A 37 3.14 14.29 -15.27
CA PRO A 37 3.70 13.16 -15.99
C PRO A 37 5.22 13.19 -16.04
N CYS A 38 5.84 12.00 -16.11
CA CYS A 38 7.30 11.87 -16.21
C CYS A 38 7.85 12.71 -17.37
N ALA A 39 8.82 13.56 -17.10
CA ALA A 39 9.60 14.22 -18.13
C ALA A 39 10.35 13.20 -19.00
N ALA A 40 10.92 13.64 -20.14
CA ALA A 40 11.56 12.73 -21.09
C ALA A 40 12.66 11.87 -20.44
N GLN A 41 13.43 12.44 -19.52
CA GLN A 41 14.56 11.79 -18.83
C GLN A 41 14.21 11.24 -17.43
N GLU A 42 12.95 11.32 -17.01
CA GLU A 42 12.50 10.81 -15.74
C GLU A 42 11.96 9.37 -15.87
N LEU A 43 12.36 8.50 -14.96
CA LEU A 43 11.87 7.12 -14.88
C LEU A 43 10.56 7.03 -14.11
N THR A 44 10.41 7.86 -13.07
CA THR A 44 9.22 7.84 -12.18
C THR A 44 8.83 9.26 -11.82
N SER A 45 7.53 9.51 -11.76
CA SER A 45 6.95 10.73 -11.19
C SER A 45 5.85 10.35 -10.21
N VAL A 46 5.65 11.16 -9.16
CA VAL A 46 4.58 10.99 -8.19
C VAL A 46 4.05 12.36 -7.79
N GLY A 47 2.76 12.43 -7.54
CA GLY A 47 2.11 13.66 -7.07
C GLY A 47 0.66 13.43 -6.68
N PHE A 48 0.05 14.41 -6.04
CA PHE A 48 -1.35 14.37 -5.68
C PHE A 48 -2.25 14.52 -6.91
N ALA A 49 -3.38 13.87 -6.88
CA ALA A 49 -4.39 13.93 -7.94
C ALA A 49 -5.77 14.12 -7.32
N PRO A 50 -6.72 14.71 -8.07
CA PRO A 50 -8.09 14.83 -7.60
C PRO A 50 -8.66 13.49 -7.15
N ILE A 51 -9.33 13.50 -5.98
CA ILE A 51 -9.92 12.29 -5.40
C ILE A 51 -11.01 11.75 -6.30
N PHE A 52 -11.88 12.63 -6.75
CA PHE A 52 -12.93 12.34 -7.73
C PHE A 52 -12.61 13.02 -9.05
N SER A 53 -13.09 12.45 -10.15
CA SER A 53 -12.72 12.94 -11.49
C SER A 53 -13.47 14.21 -11.90
N HIS A 54 -14.61 14.52 -11.24
CA HIS A 54 -15.54 15.54 -11.68
C HIS A 54 -15.39 16.90 -11.00
N ASP A 55 -14.95 16.93 -9.73
CA ASP A 55 -14.85 18.17 -8.96
C ASP A 55 -13.46 18.81 -8.96
N GLY A 56 -12.44 18.04 -9.34
CA GLY A 56 -11.06 18.51 -9.37
C GLY A 56 -10.42 18.67 -8.01
N LEU A 57 -11.09 18.34 -6.90
CA LEU A 57 -10.61 18.50 -5.55
C LEU A 57 -9.62 17.39 -5.19
N TYR A 58 -8.47 17.77 -4.65
CA TYR A 58 -7.40 16.86 -4.21
C TYR A 58 -7.68 16.19 -2.87
N HIS A 59 -8.63 16.73 -2.11
CA HIS A 59 -8.97 16.33 -0.77
C HIS A 59 -10.47 16.05 -0.65
N PHE A 60 -10.79 15.02 0.14
CA PHE A 60 -12.15 14.77 0.62
C PHE A 60 -12.10 14.54 2.12
N SER A 61 -12.93 15.26 2.88
CA SER A 61 -13.06 15.10 4.31
C SER A 61 -14.51 14.77 4.71
N SER A 62 -14.65 13.97 5.76
CA SER A 62 -15.92 13.71 6.42
C SER A 62 -15.66 13.48 7.91
N GLY A 63 -16.12 14.40 8.74
CA GLY A 63 -15.76 14.43 10.15
C GLY A 63 -14.26 14.51 10.33
N GLU A 64 -13.68 13.60 11.09
CA GLU A 64 -12.25 13.53 11.38
C GLU A 64 -11.46 12.67 10.34
N ASN A 65 -12.13 12.20 9.28
CA ASN A 65 -11.52 11.39 8.24
C ASN A 65 -11.18 12.24 7.02
N HIS A 66 -9.92 12.19 6.61
CA HIS A 66 -9.40 12.89 5.44
C HIS A 66 -8.83 11.88 4.46
N PHE A 67 -9.12 12.07 3.18
CA PHE A 67 -8.71 11.17 2.11
C PHE A 67 -7.94 11.93 1.05
N PHE A 68 -6.85 11.33 0.58
CA PHE A 68 -5.98 11.86 -0.46
C PHE A 68 -5.68 10.77 -1.48
N LYS A 69 -5.42 11.19 -2.71
CA LYS A 69 -5.01 10.29 -3.78
C LYS A 69 -3.70 10.75 -4.40
N LEU A 70 -2.76 9.82 -4.50
CA LEU A 70 -1.53 9.99 -5.27
C LEU A 70 -1.61 9.20 -6.56
N ILE A 71 -0.99 9.73 -7.60
CA ILE A 71 -0.66 9.00 -8.81
C ILE A 71 0.85 8.80 -8.85
N GLU A 72 1.27 7.56 -9.04
CA GLU A 72 2.65 7.18 -9.33
C GLU A 72 2.72 6.72 -10.78
N GLU A 73 3.48 7.45 -11.60
CA GLU A 73 3.79 7.07 -12.97
C GLU A 73 5.20 6.49 -13.05
N THR A 74 5.35 5.37 -13.75
CA THR A 74 6.64 4.72 -13.95
C THR A 74 6.77 4.32 -15.41
N LYS A 75 7.86 4.73 -16.05
CA LYS A 75 8.20 4.33 -17.42
C LYS A 75 8.72 2.89 -17.44
N LEU A 76 8.25 2.13 -18.42
CA LEU A 76 8.65 0.74 -18.62
C LEU A 76 9.93 0.70 -19.47
N LEU A 77 11.06 0.47 -18.81
CA LEU A 77 12.36 0.31 -19.47
C LEU A 77 13.02 -1.01 -19.03
N PRO A 78 12.68 -2.14 -19.67
CA PRO A 78 13.26 -3.43 -19.32
C PRO A 78 14.78 -3.42 -19.56
N SER A 79 15.53 -3.94 -18.61
CA SER A 79 16.99 -4.02 -18.70
C SER A 79 17.47 -4.85 -19.89
N SER A 80 16.68 -5.83 -20.33
CA SER A 80 16.96 -6.62 -21.53
C SER A 80 16.96 -5.77 -22.81
N VAL A 81 16.01 -4.85 -22.95
CA VAL A 81 15.91 -3.93 -24.11
C VAL A 81 17.13 -3.01 -24.15
N VAL A 82 17.47 -2.42 -23.00
CA VAL A 82 18.69 -1.57 -22.89
C VAL A 82 19.94 -2.37 -23.24
N LYS A 83 20.05 -3.62 -22.77
CA LYS A 83 21.20 -4.48 -23.05
C LYS A 83 21.32 -4.84 -24.53
N THR A 84 20.21 -5.15 -25.20
CA THR A 84 20.20 -5.48 -26.64
C THR A 84 20.68 -4.28 -27.46
N GLU A 85 20.07 -3.12 -27.30
CA GLU A 85 20.44 -1.89 -28.01
C GLU A 85 21.90 -1.47 -27.71
N LEU A 86 22.33 -1.61 -26.46
CA LEU A 86 23.71 -1.34 -26.06
C LEU A 86 24.71 -2.26 -26.77
N ASN A 87 24.41 -3.55 -26.87
CA ASN A 87 25.28 -4.51 -27.54
C ASN A 87 25.42 -4.20 -29.03
N GLU A 88 24.32 -3.87 -29.71
CA GLU A 88 24.32 -3.49 -31.13
C GLU A 88 25.15 -2.21 -31.39
N LEU A 89 24.93 -1.20 -30.56
CA LEU A 89 25.66 0.07 -30.68
C LEU A 89 27.13 -0.08 -30.28
N THR A 90 27.46 -0.93 -29.32
CA THR A 90 28.83 -1.25 -28.95
C THR A 90 29.53 -1.91 -30.11
N ALA A 91 28.97 -2.92 -30.74
CA ALA A 91 29.56 -3.61 -31.90
C ALA A 91 29.80 -2.66 -33.07
N LYS A 92 28.81 -1.80 -33.39
CA LYS A 92 28.95 -0.78 -34.44
C LYS A 92 30.14 0.18 -34.17
N LYS A 93 30.21 0.71 -32.93
CA LYS A 93 31.29 1.65 -32.55
C LYS A 93 32.68 0.99 -32.51
N GLU A 94 32.77 -0.27 -32.05
CA GLU A 94 34.05 -0.99 -32.05
C GLU A 94 34.56 -1.28 -33.45
N ILE A 95 33.68 -1.52 -34.43
CA ILE A 95 34.02 -1.63 -35.85
C ILE A 95 34.51 -0.29 -36.40
N GLU A 96 33.80 0.82 -36.15
CA GLU A 96 34.17 2.15 -36.59
C GLU A 96 35.55 2.59 -36.06
N LEU A 97 35.78 2.34 -34.75
CA LEU A 97 37.00 2.72 -34.05
C LEU A 97 38.16 1.73 -34.28
N LYS A 98 37.89 0.56 -34.87
CA LYS A 98 38.83 -0.57 -35.04
C LYS A 98 39.52 -0.99 -33.73
N ARG A 99 38.82 -0.84 -32.61
CA ARG A 99 39.26 -1.24 -31.26
C ARG A 99 38.09 -1.46 -30.36
N GLN A 100 38.28 -2.20 -29.28
CA GLN A 100 37.29 -2.34 -28.22
C GLN A 100 37.05 -1.03 -27.48
N LEU A 101 35.80 -0.81 -27.05
CA LEU A 101 35.43 0.33 -26.21
C LEU A 101 35.99 0.16 -24.79
N ARG A 102 36.54 1.23 -24.24
CA ARG A 102 36.95 1.29 -22.83
C ARG A 102 35.76 1.30 -21.91
N LYS A 103 35.96 0.96 -20.64
CA LYS A 103 34.88 0.90 -19.62
C LYS A 103 34.05 2.19 -19.54
N ASN A 104 34.71 3.35 -19.49
CA ASN A 104 34.04 4.65 -19.42
C ASN A 104 33.26 4.96 -20.71
N GLU A 105 33.73 4.53 -21.88
CA GLU A 105 33.01 4.70 -23.16
C GLU A 105 31.75 3.82 -23.21
N LYS A 106 31.85 2.59 -22.68
CA LYS A 106 30.69 1.69 -22.55
C LYS A 106 29.64 2.23 -21.55
N GLU A 107 30.08 2.81 -20.43
CA GLU A 107 29.17 3.42 -19.44
C GLU A 107 28.46 4.66 -20.02
N ALA A 108 29.20 5.53 -20.73
CA ALA A 108 28.61 6.68 -21.40
C ALA A 108 27.60 6.26 -22.50
N LEU A 109 27.97 5.22 -23.28
CA LEU A 109 27.06 4.67 -24.30
C LEU A 109 25.81 4.08 -23.68
N LYS A 110 25.94 3.36 -22.55
CA LYS A 110 24.80 2.82 -21.81
C LYS A 110 23.86 3.91 -21.30
N ALA A 111 24.41 5.00 -20.75
CA ALA A 111 23.63 6.14 -20.30
C ALA A 111 22.89 6.82 -21.48
N ALA A 112 23.55 7.00 -22.62
CA ALA A 112 22.94 7.58 -23.82
C ALA A 112 21.81 6.69 -24.39
N VAL A 113 22.03 5.37 -24.46
CA VAL A 113 21.02 4.39 -24.87
C VAL A 113 19.83 4.41 -23.93
N ALA A 114 20.07 4.33 -22.62
CA ALA A 114 19.01 4.37 -21.62
C ALA A 114 18.20 5.66 -21.73
N GLY A 115 18.84 6.83 -21.86
CA GLY A 115 18.16 8.11 -22.03
C GLY A 115 17.32 8.19 -23.30
N LYS A 116 17.82 7.69 -24.42
CA LYS A 116 17.07 7.62 -25.68
C LYS A 116 15.82 6.74 -25.56
N LEU A 117 15.99 5.54 -25.01
CA LEU A 117 14.89 4.59 -24.85
C LEU A 117 13.87 5.09 -23.81
N LEU A 118 14.33 5.73 -22.74
CA LEU A 118 13.47 6.29 -21.71
C LEU A 118 12.55 7.39 -22.25
N ALA A 119 13.03 8.21 -23.15
CA ALA A 119 12.22 9.26 -23.79
C ALA A 119 11.04 8.71 -24.60
N GLN A 120 11.16 7.46 -25.09
CA GLN A 120 10.16 6.77 -25.91
C GLN A 120 9.41 5.67 -25.15
N ALA A 121 9.75 5.44 -23.88
CA ALA A 121 9.18 4.36 -23.09
C ALA A 121 7.73 4.62 -22.73
N PHE A 122 6.90 3.57 -22.79
CA PHE A 122 5.54 3.60 -22.26
C PHE A 122 5.58 3.79 -20.75
N ALA A 123 4.60 4.52 -20.23
CA ALA A 123 4.44 4.71 -18.82
C ALA A 123 3.20 3.95 -18.29
N THR A 124 3.29 3.45 -17.07
CA THR A 124 2.16 2.91 -16.32
C THR A 124 1.86 3.81 -15.15
N ARG A 125 0.57 4.00 -14.86
CA ARG A 125 0.08 4.76 -13.71
C ARG A 125 -0.53 3.84 -12.69
N ARG A 126 -0.28 4.15 -11.42
CA ARG A 126 -0.89 3.47 -10.28
C ARG A 126 -1.41 4.51 -9.31
N GLU A 127 -2.62 4.31 -8.85
CA GLU A 127 -3.20 5.12 -7.79
C GLU A 127 -2.81 4.58 -6.43
N LEU A 128 -2.70 5.49 -5.47
CA LEU A 128 -2.44 5.18 -4.07
C LEU A 128 -3.32 6.08 -3.21
N LEU A 129 -4.22 5.47 -2.46
CA LEU A 129 -5.07 6.18 -1.51
C LEU A 129 -4.35 6.33 -0.17
N ILE A 130 -4.60 7.45 0.48
CA ILE A 130 -4.17 7.74 1.84
C ILE A 130 -5.41 8.15 2.62
N TRP A 131 -5.56 7.63 3.81
CA TRP A 131 -6.56 7.98 4.80
C TRP A 131 -5.86 8.52 6.05
N VAL A 132 -6.35 9.61 6.59
CA VAL A 132 -5.88 10.20 7.86
C VAL A 132 -7.09 10.39 8.76
N ASN A 133 -7.01 9.92 9.99
CA ASN A 133 -8.01 10.19 11.02
C ASN A 133 -7.38 11.11 12.06
N THR A 134 -7.91 12.33 12.16
CA THR A 134 -7.33 13.39 13.00
C THR A 134 -7.63 13.20 14.47
N ASP A 135 -8.76 12.63 14.84
CA ASP A 135 -9.13 12.34 16.23
C ASP A 135 -8.22 11.27 16.85
N LYS A 136 -7.95 10.21 16.08
CA LYS A 136 -7.15 9.08 16.56
C LYS A 136 -5.67 9.20 16.23
N SER A 137 -5.26 10.24 15.50
CA SER A 137 -3.88 10.43 15.06
C SER A 137 -3.35 9.23 14.27
N LEU A 138 -4.17 8.69 13.36
CA LEU A 138 -3.87 7.52 12.56
C LEU A 138 -3.76 7.87 11.08
N VAL A 139 -2.91 7.11 10.39
CA VAL A 139 -2.78 7.17 8.93
C VAL A 139 -2.82 5.77 8.37
N GLY A 140 -3.63 5.59 7.33
CA GLY A 140 -3.66 4.38 6.51
C GLY A 140 -3.16 4.67 5.10
N VAL A 141 -2.17 3.94 4.63
CA VAL A 141 -1.65 4.05 3.27
C VAL A 141 -1.99 2.79 2.48
N ALA A 142 -2.61 2.94 1.31
CA ALA A 142 -3.06 1.82 0.46
C ALA A 142 -1.90 1.07 -0.21
N ALA A 143 -0.95 0.58 0.57
CA ALA A 143 0.23 -0.12 0.09
C ALA A 143 0.56 -1.34 0.95
N THR A 144 1.05 -2.42 0.33
CA THR A 144 1.65 -3.57 1.05
C THR A 144 3.13 -3.37 1.31
N SER A 145 3.83 -2.69 0.40
CA SER A 145 5.27 -2.42 0.50
C SER A 145 5.54 -1.20 1.37
N SER A 146 6.40 -1.35 2.39
CA SER A 146 6.87 -0.26 3.24
C SER A 146 7.48 0.87 2.40
N LYS A 147 8.32 0.53 1.42
CA LYS A 147 8.95 1.52 0.52
C LYS A 147 7.93 2.40 -0.20
N ARG A 148 6.80 1.81 -0.64
CA ARG A 148 5.75 2.56 -1.34
C ARG A 148 4.95 3.42 -0.37
N ALA A 149 4.68 2.90 0.82
CA ALA A 149 3.99 3.66 1.86
C ALA A 149 4.85 4.85 2.35
N GLU A 150 6.15 4.65 2.59
CA GLU A 150 7.08 5.73 2.97
C GLU A 150 7.18 6.82 1.89
N LYS A 151 7.12 6.44 0.61
CA LYS A 151 7.07 7.41 -0.49
C LYS A 151 5.82 8.28 -0.43
N ALA A 152 4.67 7.69 -0.11
CA ALA A 152 3.42 8.44 0.09
C ALA A 152 3.49 9.41 1.28
N LEU A 153 4.06 8.95 2.41
CA LEU A 153 4.29 9.82 3.56
C LEU A 153 5.28 10.95 3.27
N ALA A 154 6.30 10.70 2.44
CA ALA A 154 7.22 11.74 1.98
C ALA A 154 6.50 12.82 1.16
N MET A 155 5.53 12.44 0.31
CA MET A 155 4.70 13.40 -0.43
C MET A 155 3.83 14.25 0.50
N LEU A 156 3.28 13.67 1.57
CA LEU A 156 2.55 14.44 2.59
C LEU A 156 3.46 15.42 3.33
N ARG A 157 4.71 15.00 3.66
CA ARG A 157 5.71 15.90 4.25
C ARG A 157 6.09 17.06 3.31
N GLU A 158 6.18 16.79 2.02
CA GLU A 158 6.45 17.81 1.01
C GLU A 158 5.30 18.82 0.91
N ALA A 159 4.04 18.34 0.85
CA ALA A 159 2.87 19.18 0.73
C ALA A 159 2.63 20.05 1.99
N PHE A 160 2.73 19.46 3.16
CA PHE A 160 2.42 20.13 4.44
C PHE A 160 3.65 20.66 5.19
N SER A 161 4.86 20.55 4.62
CA SER A 161 6.16 20.90 5.21
C SER A 161 6.55 20.06 6.43
N THR A 162 5.61 19.38 7.07
CA THR A 162 5.80 18.41 8.16
C THR A 162 4.70 17.34 8.09
N PHE A 163 5.05 16.10 8.40
CA PHE A 163 4.09 15.00 8.59
C PHE A 163 4.80 13.87 9.34
N PRO A 164 4.92 13.98 10.68
CA PRO A 164 5.72 13.05 11.47
C PRO A 164 4.97 11.75 11.75
N ALA A 165 4.85 10.91 10.72
CA ALA A 165 4.25 9.59 10.81
C ALA A 165 5.29 8.53 11.17
N LYS A 166 4.90 7.58 12.05
CA LYS A 166 5.66 6.40 12.45
C LYS A 166 4.89 5.14 12.13
N LEU A 167 5.56 4.11 11.64
CA LEU A 167 4.92 2.82 11.40
C LEU A 167 4.30 2.30 12.70
N LEU A 168 3.06 1.83 12.62
CA LEU A 168 2.41 1.14 13.73
C LEU A 168 3.22 -0.11 14.09
N ALA A 169 3.90 -0.08 15.23
CA ALA A 169 4.78 -1.15 15.67
C ALA A 169 4.13 -1.98 16.79
N PRO A 170 3.99 -3.30 16.61
CA PRO A 170 3.46 -4.17 17.64
C PRO A 170 4.54 -4.46 18.70
N HIS A 171 4.13 -4.54 19.97
CA HIS A 171 4.97 -5.10 21.04
C HIS A 171 4.93 -6.63 21.08
N ALA A 172 3.81 -7.22 20.62
CA ALA A 172 3.68 -8.66 20.50
C ALA A 172 4.15 -9.14 19.12
N MET A 173 4.76 -10.30 19.04
CA MET A 173 5.15 -10.90 17.77
C MET A 173 3.90 -11.37 17.01
N VAL A 174 3.68 -10.77 15.85
CA VAL A 174 2.45 -10.98 15.06
C VAL A 174 2.36 -12.40 14.54
N ASP A 175 3.46 -12.94 14.04
CA ASP A 175 3.57 -14.32 13.54
C ASP A 175 3.34 -15.37 14.62
N GLU A 176 3.83 -15.15 15.84
CA GLU A 176 3.55 -16.03 16.99
C GLU A 176 2.07 -16.03 17.35
N LYS A 177 1.43 -14.85 17.42
CA LYS A 177 0.00 -14.77 17.68
C LYS A 177 -0.84 -15.44 16.58
N MET A 178 -0.57 -15.15 15.31
CA MET A 178 -1.24 -15.80 14.19
C MET A 178 -1.07 -17.32 14.22
N THR A 179 0.14 -17.79 14.57
CA THR A 179 0.44 -19.21 14.72
C THR A 179 -0.35 -19.83 15.88
N SER A 180 -0.48 -19.12 17.01
CA SER A 180 -1.26 -19.59 18.17
C SER A 180 -2.73 -19.72 17.83
N TRP A 181 -3.30 -18.79 17.06
CA TRP A 181 -4.70 -18.86 16.61
C TRP A 181 -4.98 -20.09 15.75
N LEU A 182 -4.04 -20.42 14.82
CA LEU A 182 -4.17 -21.63 13.99
C LEU A 182 -3.99 -22.93 14.79
N LYS A 183 -3.19 -22.92 15.85
CA LYS A 183 -2.98 -24.10 16.73
C LYS A 183 -4.18 -24.32 17.65
N ASP A 184 -4.79 -23.25 18.11
CA ASP A 184 -5.95 -23.27 19.00
C ASP A 184 -6.93 -22.16 18.62
N ALA A 185 -7.95 -22.52 17.87
CA ALA A 185 -8.98 -21.61 17.37
C ALA A 185 -9.72 -20.86 18.51
N THR A 186 -9.69 -21.36 19.75
CA THR A 186 -10.30 -20.67 20.89
C THR A 186 -9.54 -19.41 21.29
N THR A 187 -8.28 -19.27 20.86
CA THR A 187 -7.43 -18.10 21.11
C THR A 187 -7.60 -16.99 20.07
N LEU A 188 -8.36 -17.25 18.99
CA LEU A 188 -8.67 -16.23 17.98
C LEU A 188 -9.46 -15.08 18.62
N PRO A 189 -9.07 -13.81 18.40
CA PRO A 189 -9.81 -12.66 18.94
C PRO A 189 -11.25 -12.63 18.45
N LYS A 190 -12.19 -12.30 19.35
CA LYS A 190 -13.64 -12.50 19.16
C LYS A 190 -14.28 -11.85 17.93
N ARG A 191 -13.71 -10.70 17.47
CA ARG A 191 -14.19 -10.00 16.27
C ARG A 191 -13.64 -10.60 14.98
N PHE A 192 -12.71 -11.57 15.05
CA PHE A 192 -12.21 -12.27 13.89
C PHE A 192 -12.82 -13.66 13.75
N THR A 193 -13.04 -14.04 12.50
CA THR A 193 -13.23 -15.44 12.10
C THR A 193 -12.19 -15.81 11.07
N PHE A 194 -11.85 -17.10 10.97
CA PHE A 194 -10.89 -17.55 9.95
C PHE A 194 -11.48 -17.37 8.55
N GLY A 195 -10.63 -16.86 7.65
CA GLY A 195 -10.84 -17.00 6.22
C GLY A 195 -10.38 -18.37 5.72
N SER A 196 -10.07 -18.46 4.43
CA SER A 196 -9.71 -19.73 3.79
C SER A 196 -8.29 -19.76 3.23
N GLU A 197 -7.39 -18.89 3.70
CA GLU A 197 -6.02 -18.83 3.19
C GLU A 197 -4.99 -18.57 4.31
N THR A 198 -3.83 -19.23 4.20
CA THR A 198 -2.69 -18.97 5.07
C THR A 198 -1.38 -19.23 4.35
N THR A 199 -0.32 -18.55 4.78
CA THR A 199 1.06 -18.82 4.39
C THR A 199 1.85 -19.19 5.61
N LEU A 200 2.38 -20.42 5.62
CA LEU A 200 3.20 -20.97 6.68
C LEU A 200 4.65 -21.05 6.20
N LYS A 201 5.59 -20.53 6.99
CA LYS A 201 7.02 -20.54 6.68
C LYS A 201 7.80 -21.28 7.77
N SER A 202 8.80 -22.08 7.39
CA SER A 202 9.76 -22.64 8.35
C SER A 202 10.57 -21.53 8.99
N THR A 203 10.96 -21.73 10.25
CA THR A 203 11.92 -20.87 10.96
C THR A 203 13.36 -21.07 10.50
N ASP A 204 13.66 -22.19 9.83
CA ASP A 204 14.99 -22.47 9.26
C ASP A 204 15.25 -21.61 8.03
N GLU A 205 16.51 -21.16 7.83
CA GLU A 205 16.88 -20.28 6.70
C GLU A 205 16.54 -20.90 5.32
N ASP A 206 16.78 -22.20 5.14
CA ASP A 206 16.48 -22.95 3.91
C ASP A 206 15.12 -23.65 3.96
N GLY A 207 14.27 -23.30 4.92
CA GLY A 207 13.01 -23.98 5.17
C GLY A 207 11.91 -23.65 4.15
N GLY A 208 11.06 -24.66 3.88
CA GLY A 208 9.99 -24.55 2.90
C GLY A 208 8.86 -23.60 3.31
N ILE A 209 8.19 -23.03 2.30
CA ILE A 209 6.97 -22.21 2.44
C ILE A 209 5.79 -23.03 1.92
N ILE A 210 4.70 -23.04 2.71
CA ILE A 210 3.41 -23.63 2.33
C ILE A 210 2.41 -22.49 2.18
N ARG A 211 1.62 -22.54 1.11
CA ARG A 211 0.50 -21.64 0.89
C ARG A 211 -0.76 -22.48 0.71
N ALA A 212 -1.65 -22.38 1.68
CA ALA A 212 -2.99 -22.96 1.62
C ALA A 212 -3.96 -21.89 1.10
N SER A 213 -4.88 -22.28 0.24
CA SER A 213 -5.91 -21.39 -0.31
C SER A 213 -7.18 -22.17 -0.56
N LYS A 214 -8.33 -21.63 -0.15
CA LYS A 214 -9.64 -22.29 -0.16
C LYS A 214 -9.69 -23.54 0.74
N GLU A 215 -8.95 -23.50 1.84
CA GLU A 215 -8.84 -24.58 2.82
C GLU A 215 -9.47 -24.18 4.16
N ASP A 216 -9.93 -25.18 4.90
CA ASP A 216 -10.25 -25.01 6.31
C ASP A 216 -8.97 -24.86 7.12
N LEU A 217 -8.74 -23.69 7.69
CA LEU A 217 -7.52 -23.39 8.44
C LEU A 217 -7.43 -24.15 9.79
N THR A 218 -8.52 -24.78 10.23
CA THR A 218 -8.56 -25.63 11.43
C THR A 218 -8.35 -27.12 11.14
N SER A 219 -8.08 -27.47 9.87
CA SER A 219 -7.91 -28.86 9.42
C SER A 219 -6.62 -29.50 9.94
N GLU A 220 -6.61 -30.84 9.99
CA GLU A 220 -5.41 -31.61 10.35
C GLU A 220 -4.25 -31.35 9.39
N GLU A 221 -4.51 -31.06 8.13
CA GLU A 221 -3.48 -30.76 7.14
C GLU A 221 -2.68 -29.51 7.52
N ILE A 222 -3.35 -28.47 8.01
CA ILE A 222 -2.69 -27.25 8.52
C ILE A 222 -1.95 -27.56 9.83
N ALA A 223 -2.57 -28.34 10.74
CA ALA A 223 -1.99 -28.70 12.02
C ALA A 223 -0.64 -29.41 11.88
N VAL A 224 -0.52 -30.38 10.96
CA VAL A 224 0.74 -31.13 10.70
C VAL A 224 1.89 -30.18 10.36
N HIS A 225 1.65 -29.11 9.60
CA HIS A 225 2.69 -28.14 9.28
C HIS A 225 3.09 -27.25 10.45
N LEU A 226 2.14 -26.92 11.32
CA LEU A 226 2.40 -26.17 12.56
C LEU A 226 3.16 -27.00 13.59
N GLU A 227 2.85 -28.31 13.69
CA GLU A 227 3.58 -29.26 14.51
C GLU A 227 5.03 -29.47 14.01
N ALA A 228 5.23 -29.40 12.71
CA ALA A 228 6.56 -29.44 12.08
C ALA A 228 7.35 -28.12 12.26
N GLY A 229 6.89 -27.19 13.10
CA GLY A 229 7.60 -25.96 13.46
C GLY A 229 7.46 -24.79 12.49
N LYS A 230 6.53 -24.88 11.53
CA LYS A 230 6.25 -23.71 10.68
C LYS A 230 5.43 -22.67 11.44
N VAL A 231 5.67 -21.39 11.12
CA VAL A 231 4.95 -20.23 11.67
C VAL A 231 4.10 -19.56 10.61
N ALA A 232 2.96 -18.99 11.00
CA ALA A 232 2.08 -18.26 10.11
C ALA A 232 2.67 -16.88 9.80
N THR A 233 2.95 -16.62 8.53
CA THR A 233 3.40 -15.30 8.05
C THR A 233 2.29 -14.50 7.39
N GLU A 234 1.23 -15.16 6.95
CA GLU A 234 0.00 -14.54 6.45
C GLU A 234 -1.19 -15.40 6.87
N ILE A 235 -2.30 -14.75 7.25
CA ILE A 235 -3.56 -15.42 7.60
C ILE A 235 -4.75 -14.65 7.07
N GLY A 236 -5.66 -15.33 6.39
CA GLY A 236 -6.95 -14.81 5.97
C GLY A 236 -7.90 -14.74 7.16
N LEU A 237 -8.55 -13.62 7.33
CA LEU A 237 -9.49 -13.33 8.40
C LEU A 237 -10.72 -12.61 7.86
N SER A 238 -11.84 -12.75 8.54
CA SER A 238 -13.01 -11.88 8.41
C SER A 238 -13.21 -11.11 9.71
N PHE A 239 -13.36 -9.79 9.61
CA PHE A 239 -13.57 -8.87 10.72
C PHE A 239 -15.06 -8.53 10.81
N ASP A 240 -15.72 -8.93 11.92
CA ASP A 240 -17.15 -8.71 12.18
C ASP A 240 -18.09 -9.08 11.02
N GLU A 241 -17.73 -10.07 10.23
CA GLU A 241 -18.46 -10.43 8.99
C GLU A 241 -18.62 -9.25 7.99
N SER A 242 -17.92 -8.14 8.25
CA SER A 242 -18.00 -6.90 7.48
C SER A 242 -16.86 -6.77 6.47
N LEU A 243 -15.67 -7.26 6.81
CA LEU A 243 -14.45 -7.08 6.02
C LEU A 243 -13.61 -8.35 5.97
N GLU A 244 -13.42 -8.88 4.78
CA GLU A 244 -12.41 -9.91 4.52
C GLU A 244 -11.04 -9.27 4.36
N LEU A 245 -10.00 -9.88 4.91
CA LEU A 245 -8.62 -9.40 4.84
C LEU A 245 -7.61 -10.54 4.98
N THR A 246 -6.39 -10.31 4.56
CA THR A 246 -5.22 -11.13 4.88
C THR A 246 -4.27 -10.30 5.74
N LEU A 247 -4.07 -10.71 6.99
CA LEU A 247 -3.11 -10.12 7.91
C LEU A 247 -1.72 -10.71 7.65
N THR A 248 -0.68 -9.88 7.64
CA THR A 248 0.71 -10.30 7.47
C THR A 248 1.52 -10.13 8.74
N SER A 249 2.63 -10.84 8.86
CA SER A 249 3.52 -10.79 10.04
C SER A 249 4.14 -9.42 10.31
N ASP A 250 4.11 -8.50 9.36
CA ASP A 250 4.54 -7.11 9.49
C ASP A 250 3.37 -6.11 9.60
N LEU A 251 2.20 -6.57 10.07
CA LEU A 251 0.96 -5.80 10.22
C LEU A 251 0.47 -5.10 8.94
N ALA A 252 0.89 -5.53 7.77
CA ALA A 252 0.23 -5.09 6.55
C ALA A 252 -1.06 -5.88 6.34
N LEU A 253 -2.07 -5.19 5.86
CA LEU A 253 -3.33 -5.79 5.45
C LEU A 253 -3.36 -5.93 3.94
N LYS A 254 -3.75 -7.09 3.45
CA LYS A 254 -3.88 -7.39 2.02
C LYS A 254 -5.30 -7.87 1.71
N LYS A 255 -5.67 -7.77 0.44
CA LYS A 255 -6.95 -8.29 -0.07
C LYS A 255 -8.18 -7.81 0.72
N LEU A 256 -8.10 -6.58 1.24
CA LEU A 256 -9.23 -5.95 1.91
C LEU A 256 -10.44 -5.92 0.98
N LYS A 257 -11.52 -6.57 1.40
CA LYS A 257 -12.77 -6.65 0.63
C LYS A 257 -13.95 -6.58 1.59
N PRO A 258 -14.80 -5.56 1.48
CA PRO A 258 -16.04 -5.54 2.26
C PRO A 258 -16.94 -6.69 1.82
N THR A 259 -17.72 -7.24 2.74
CA THR A 259 -18.74 -8.22 2.39
C THR A 259 -19.93 -7.53 1.71
N ASP A 260 -20.60 -8.25 0.84
CA ASP A 260 -21.78 -7.69 0.13
C ASP A 260 -22.88 -7.35 1.14
N ILE A 261 -23.07 -8.17 2.17
CA ILE A 261 -24.02 -7.94 3.26
C ILE A 261 -23.74 -6.63 4.00
N TYR A 262 -22.45 -6.34 4.27
CA TYR A 262 -22.06 -5.10 4.93
C TYR A 262 -22.34 -3.88 4.07
N LEU A 263 -22.04 -3.97 2.77
CA LEU A 263 -22.31 -2.87 1.82
C LEU A 263 -23.81 -2.62 1.65
N GLU A 264 -24.60 -3.66 1.46
CA GLU A 264 -26.06 -3.55 1.32
C GLU A 264 -26.73 -2.92 2.54
N LYS A 265 -26.21 -3.22 3.73
CA LYS A 265 -26.76 -2.69 5.00
C LYS A 265 -26.39 -1.24 5.27
N ASN A 266 -25.20 -0.80 4.86
CA ASN A 266 -24.61 0.46 5.32
C ASN A 266 -24.47 1.53 4.22
N LEU A 267 -24.52 1.15 2.94
CA LEU A 267 -24.54 2.12 1.85
C LEU A 267 -25.96 2.55 1.52
N PRO A 268 -26.17 3.82 1.15
CA PRO A 268 -27.44 4.24 0.58
C PRO A 268 -27.71 3.51 -0.75
N GLU A 269 -28.96 3.51 -1.20
CA GLU A 269 -29.27 3.05 -2.54
C GLU A 269 -28.43 3.82 -3.57
N LYS A 270 -27.96 3.10 -4.57
CA LYS A 270 -27.12 3.68 -5.63
C LYS A 270 -27.86 4.82 -6.34
N SER A 271 -27.20 5.96 -6.41
CA SER A 271 -27.75 7.17 -7.02
C SER A 271 -27.25 7.35 -8.46
N ASP A 272 -27.82 8.36 -9.15
CA ASP A 272 -27.29 8.78 -10.46
C ASP A 272 -26.01 9.65 -10.33
N ASP A 273 -25.64 10.02 -9.10
CA ASP A 273 -24.44 10.78 -8.79
C ASP A 273 -23.31 9.84 -8.34
N GLU A 274 -22.44 9.47 -9.27
CA GLU A 274 -21.29 8.60 -9.02
C GLU A 274 -20.32 9.19 -7.96
N THR A 275 -20.27 10.53 -7.83
CA THR A 275 -19.42 11.20 -6.84
C THR A 275 -19.99 11.01 -5.45
N ALA A 276 -21.29 11.20 -5.27
CA ALA A 276 -21.95 10.97 -3.99
C ALA A 276 -21.83 9.51 -3.53
N ASP A 277 -22.01 8.57 -4.44
CA ASP A 277 -21.81 7.13 -4.14
C ASP A 277 -20.36 6.83 -3.73
N ALA A 278 -19.37 7.44 -4.40
CA ALA A 278 -17.97 7.27 -4.07
C ALA A 278 -17.60 7.92 -2.72
N GLN A 279 -18.19 9.07 -2.39
CA GLN A 279 -18.04 9.73 -1.09
C GLN A 279 -18.63 8.88 0.04
N ALA A 280 -19.85 8.39 -0.11
CA ALA A 280 -20.48 7.49 0.86
C ALA A 280 -19.62 6.24 1.13
N LEU A 281 -19.04 5.68 0.07
CA LEU A 281 -18.15 4.55 0.18
C LEU A 281 -16.85 4.89 0.93
N LEU A 282 -16.26 6.07 0.75
CA LEU A 282 -15.06 6.50 1.49
C LEU A 282 -15.37 6.74 2.97
N VAL A 283 -16.50 7.37 3.29
CA VAL A 283 -16.95 7.56 4.67
C VAL A 283 -17.06 6.22 5.39
N LEU A 284 -17.79 5.27 4.79
CA LEU A 284 -17.96 3.93 5.33
C LEU A 284 -16.61 3.22 5.55
N GLN A 285 -15.68 3.38 4.62
CA GLN A 285 -14.33 2.82 4.78
C GLN A 285 -13.57 3.45 5.94
N GLY A 286 -13.61 4.78 6.07
CA GLY A 286 -12.89 5.49 7.15
C GLY A 286 -13.32 5.00 8.52
N GLU A 287 -14.61 4.80 8.73
CA GLU A 287 -15.16 4.25 9.98
C GLU A 287 -14.67 2.81 10.23
N LEU A 288 -14.81 1.94 9.23
CA LEU A 288 -14.42 0.54 9.34
C LEU A 288 -12.90 0.37 9.55
N LEU A 289 -12.08 1.14 8.83
CA LEU A 289 -10.63 1.12 8.99
C LEU A 289 -10.18 1.64 10.35
N SER A 290 -10.87 2.64 10.88
CA SER A 290 -10.64 3.19 12.21
C SER A 290 -10.90 2.15 13.30
N GLU A 291 -12.03 1.43 13.23
CA GLU A 291 -12.37 0.36 14.17
C GLU A 291 -11.39 -0.82 14.07
N LEU A 292 -11.06 -1.24 12.85
CA LEU A 292 -10.09 -2.32 12.63
C LEU A 292 -8.72 -1.97 13.19
N CYS A 293 -8.26 -0.72 12.97
CA CYS A 293 -6.97 -0.28 13.50
C CYS A 293 -6.93 -0.30 15.02
N ASP A 294 -7.97 0.22 15.68
CA ASP A 294 -8.07 0.18 17.14
C ASP A 294 -8.02 -1.26 17.68
N TYR A 295 -8.73 -2.16 17.03
CA TYR A 295 -8.76 -3.57 17.42
C TYR A 295 -7.41 -4.26 17.23
N LEU A 296 -6.73 -3.99 16.12
CA LEU A 296 -5.37 -4.50 15.90
C LEU A 296 -4.37 -3.94 16.92
N MET A 297 -4.49 -2.63 17.26
CA MET A 297 -3.64 -2.02 18.29
C MET A 297 -3.84 -2.67 19.66
N GLU A 298 -5.08 -3.01 20.03
CA GLU A 298 -5.39 -3.74 21.27
C GLU A 298 -4.77 -5.14 21.25
N ILE A 299 -5.01 -5.94 20.19
CA ILE A 299 -4.51 -7.31 20.06
C ILE A 299 -2.99 -7.37 20.12
N PHE A 300 -2.31 -6.47 19.43
CA PHE A 300 -0.85 -6.50 19.29
C PHE A 300 -0.13 -5.55 20.25
N SER A 301 -0.87 -4.89 21.14
CA SER A 301 -0.34 -3.95 22.14
C SER A 301 0.53 -2.86 21.49
N CYS A 302 0.02 -2.24 20.42
CA CYS A 302 0.72 -1.16 19.74
C CYS A 302 0.59 0.15 20.53
N ASP A 303 1.66 0.96 20.56
CA ASP A 303 1.60 2.29 21.18
C ASP A 303 0.79 3.26 20.34
N ARG A 304 -0.03 4.07 21.01
CA ARG A 304 -0.52 5.34 20.48
C ARG A 304 0.52 6.41 20.81
N ASN A 305 0.93 7.19 19.82
CA ASN A 305 1.83 8.33 20.06
C ASN A 305 1.21 9.35 21.01
#